data_518000f3ed6a77d1094199a97281c6d6
#
_entry.id   518000f3ed6a77d1094199a97281c6d6
#
_cell.length_a   1.000
_cell.length_b   1.000
_cell.length_c   1.000
_cell.angle_alpha   90.00
_cell.angle_beta   90.00
_cell.angle_gamma   90.00
#
_symmetry.space_group_name_H-M   'P 1'
#
loop_
_entity.id
_entity.type
_entity.pdbx_description
1 polymer ?
#
loop_
_entity_poly.entity_id
_entity_poly.type
_entity_poly.pdbx_seq_one_letter_code
_entity_poly.pdbx_strand_id
1 'polypeptide(L)'
;MDLVKKNIHMDFVKASATSQLVLEEDMNLPDSKPDMDCICLERGNVWVGEVKSYADFCLVRGRLVFQVLYHTDEENKSLATVEGKLSFEEKIHMPGLVATDVVAVEGIVEDLSVGIINSRKLSIQSVLCLKACAEDLYDEEVPIGMHGEEKVEYRRNPMEIAQI
;
A
#
# COMPACT_ATOMS: atom_id res chain seq x y z
N MET A 1 33.28 -38.79 6.94
CA MET A 1 33.31 -37.41 6.43
C MET A 1 31.92 -36.78 6.66
N ASP A 2 31.84 -35.84 7.60
CA ASP A 2 30.56 -35.23 8.00
C ASP A 2 30.54 -33.76 7.61
N LEU A 3 29.42 -33.33 6.97
CA LEU A 3 29.18 -31.94 6.63
C LEU A 3 28.62 -31.19 7.86
N VAL A 4 29.28 -30.11 8.24
CA VAL A 4 28.73 -29.16 9.21
C VAL A 4 27.79 -28.22 8.48
N LYS A 5 26.50 -28.27 8.81
CA LYS A 5 25.48 -27.48 8.20
C LYS A 5 24.98 -26.40 9.17
N LYS A 6 24.55 -25.27 8.63
CA LYS A 6 23.90 -24.21 9.37
C LYS A 6 22.56 -23.90 8.69
N ASN A 7 21.49 -23.80 9.48
CA ASN A 7 20.21 -23.33 8.99
C ASN A 7 20.27 -21.82 8.77
N ILE A 8 19.86 -21.40 7.60
CA ILE A 8 19.67 -20.00 7.22
C ILE A 8 18.18 -19.77 7.01
N HIS A 9 17.64 -18.78 7.70
CA HIS A 9 16.30 -18.29 7.48
C HIS A 9 16.37 -17.19 6.42
N MET A 10 15.60 -17.31 5.36
CA MET A 10 15.58 -16.36 4.25
C MET A 10 14.15 -15.91 3.97
N ASP A 11 13.99 -14.60 3.80
CA ASP A 11 12.76 -14.00 3.32
C ASP A 11 12.80 -13.93 1.79
N PHE A 12 11.69 -14.23 1.15
CA PHE A 12 11.54 -14.01 -0.28
C PHE A 12 10.16 -13.50 -0.63
N VAL A 13 10.09 -12.67 -1.66
CA VAL A 13 8.83 -12.19 -2.23
C VAL A 13 8.19 -13.31 -3.02
N LYS A 14 7.09 -13.85 -2.50
CA LYS A 14 6.32 -14.92 -3.13
C LYS A 14 5.45 -14.40 -4.27
N ALA A 15 4.79 -13.26 -4.05
CA ALA A 15 3.97 -12.60 -5.04
C ALA A 15 3.95 -11.09 -4.78
N SER A 16 3.96 -10.31 -5.84
CA SER A 16 3.77 -8.85 -5.75
C SER A 16 2.96 -8.34 -6.93
N ALA A 17 2.13 -7.36 -6.69
CA ALA A 17 1.34 -6.70 -7.74
C ALA A 17 1.03 -5.26 -7.37
N THR A 18 0.75 -4.46 -8.40
CA THR A 18 0.31 -3.08 -8.25
C THR A 18 -1.01 -2.91 -8.98
N SER A 19 -1.97 -2.24 -8.36
CA SER A 19 -3.25 -1.88 -8.97
C SER A 19 -3.49 -0.39 -8.84
N GLN A 20 -4.04 0.22 -9.89
CA GLN A 20 -4.54 1.58 -9.87
C GLN A 20 -6.06 1.57 -9.90
N LEU A 21 -6.68 2.40 -9.08
CA LEU A 21 -8.12 2.60 -9.09
C LEU A 21 -8.46 4.08 -9.11
N VAL A 22 -9.55 4.41 -9.79
CA VAL A 22 -10.09 5.76 -9.87
C VAL A 22 -11.31 5.85 -8.97
N LEU A 23 -11.34 6.86 -8.11
CA LEU A 23 -12.49 7.21 -7.29
C LEU A 23 -13.09 8.52 -7.78
N GLU A 24 -14.40 8.53 -8.02
CA GLU A 24 -15.15 9.72 -8.39
C GLU A 24 -16.42 9.80 -7.56
N GLU A 25 -16.62 10.90 -6.88
CA GLU A 25 -17.81 11.11 -6.08
C GLU A 25 -18.10 12.60 -5.88
N ASP A 26 -19.38 12.93 -5.75
CA ASP A 26 -19.85 14.26 -5.36
C ASP A 26 -20.12 14.29 -3.86
N MET A 27 -19.66 15.34 -3.19
CA MET A 27 -19.88 15.55 -1.76
C MET A 27 -20.59 16.88 -1.49
N ASN A 28 -21.65 16.84 -0.68
CA ASN A 28 -22.27 18.05 -0.18
C ASN A 28 -21.51 18.57 1.04
N LEU A 29 -21.35 19.89 1.11
CA LEU A 29 -20.78 20.56 2.26
C LEU A 29 -21.72 20.40 3.47
N PRO A 30 -21.21 20.03 4.66
CA PRO A 30 -22.00 19.97 5.88
C PRO A 30 -22.67 21.32 6.20
N ASP A 31 -23.89 21.30 6.75
CA ASP A 31 -24.64 22.54 7.07
C ASP A 31 -23.91 23.47 8.04
N SER A 32 -23.02 22.93 8.87
CA SER A 32 -22.19 23.68 9.82
C SER A 32 -21.02 24.43 9.17
N LYS A 33 -20.79 24.23 7.87
CA LYS A 33 -19.68 24.87 7.14
C LYS A 33 -20.21 26.04 6.30
N PRO A 34 -19.45 27.16 6.22
CA PRO A 34 -19.81 28.28 5.36
C PRO A 34 -19.67 27.91 3.88
N ASP A 35 -20.39 28.63 3.03
CA ASP A 35 -20.38 28.47 1.58
C ASP A 35 -18.98 28.69 1.00
N MET A 36 -18.64 27.98 -0.06
CA MET A 36 -17.34 28.03 -0.72
C MET A 36 -17.31 29.01 -1.88
N ASP A 37 -16.21 29.78 -1.97
CA ASP A 37 -15.86 30.60 -3.13
C ASP A 37 -14.83 29.90 -4.03
N CYS A 38 -13.67 29.54 -3.47
CA CYS A 38 -12.62 28.84 -4.21
C CYS A 38 -11.80 27.89 -3.34
N ILE A 39 -11.27 26.84 -3.94
CA ILE A 39 -10.37 25.88 -3.29
C ILE A 39 -8.95 26.43 -3.29
N CYS A 40 -8.29 26.33 -2.13
CA CYS A 40 -6.90 26.75 -1.95
C CYS A 40 -5.94 25.56 -1.94
N LEU A 41 -6.32 24.45 -1.33
CA LEU A 41 -5.48 23.27 -1.18
C LEU A 41 -6.35 22.03 -0.93
N GLU A 42 -5.98 20.93 -1.56
CA GLU A 42 -6.50 19.59 -1.29
C GLU A 42 -5.37 18.65 -0.84
N ARG A 43 -5.69 17.76 0.06
CA ARG A 43 -4.79 16.72 0.56
C ARG A 43 -5.57 15.43 0.78
N GLY A 44 -4.99 14.29 0.39
CA GLY A 44 -5.57 12.97 0.58
C GLY A 44 -4.57 11.97 1.13
N ASN A 45 -5.08 11.00 1.90
CA ASN A 45 -4.33 9.85 2.38
C ASN A 45 -5.16 8.58 2.20
N VAL A 46 -4.50 7.49 1.81
CA VAL A 46 -5.13 6.17 1.70
C VAL A 46 -4.99 5.44 3.03
N TRP A 47 -6.10 4.90 3.49
CA TRP A 47 -6.13 3.99 4.63
C TRP A 47 -6.57 2.61 4.16
N VAL A 48 -5.66 1.65 4.22
CA VAL A 48 -5.97 0.24 4.00
C VAL A 48 -6.55 -0.33 5.29
N GLY A 49 -7.77 -0.87 5.21
CA GLY A 49 -8.48 -1.39 6.38
C GLY A 49 -8.41 -2.90 6.47
N GLU A 50 -8.89 -3.60 5.47
CA GLU A 50 -8.96 -5.06 5.44
C GLU A 50 -8.28 -5.59 4.16
N VAL A 51 -7.45 -6.62 4.33
CA VAL A 51 -6.85 -7.37 3.22
C VAL A 51 -7.17 -8.84 3.43
N LYS A 52 -7.78 -9.48 2.42
CA LYS A 52 -8.08 -10.92 2.42
C LYS A 52 -7.40 -11.60 1.26
N SER A 53 -6.63 -12.65 1.55
CA SER A 53 -5.96 -13.47 0.56
C SER A 53 -6.88 -14.59 0.07
N TYR A 54 -6.81 -14.87 -1.24
CA TYR A 54 -7.48 -15.98 -1.93
C TYR A 54 -6.50 -16.63 -2.89
N ALA A 55 -6.91 -17.69 -3.58
CA ALA A 55 -6.09 -18.29 -4.63
C ALA A 55 -5.91 -17.28 -5.80
N ASP A 56 -4.67 -16.89 -6.08
CA ASP A 56 -4.24 -16.00 -7.16
C ASP A 56 -4.75 -14.56 -7.10
N PHE A 57 -5.34 -14.11 -5.99
CA PHE A 57 -5.71 -12.70 -5.79
C PHE A 57 -5.87 -12.34 -4.32
N CYS A 58 -5.78 -11.05 -4.01
CA CYS A 58 -6.23 -10.51 -2.74
C CYS A 58 -7.34 -9.48 -2.94
N LEU A 59 -8.23 -9.37 -1.95
CA LEU A 59 -9.28 -8.35 -1.88
C LEU A 59 -8.88 -7.33 -0.83
N VAL A 60 -8.78 -6.07 -1.27
CA VAL A 60 -8.36 -4.95 -0.43
C VAL A 60 -9.53 -4.02 -0.22
N ARG A 61 -9.88 -3.75 1.03
CA ARG A 61 -10.87 -2.72 1.41
C ARG A 61 -10.20 -1.60 2.14
N GLY A 62 -10.52 -0.40 1.75
CA GLY A 62 -9.93 0.78 2.34
C GLY A 62 -10.77 2.02 2.14
N ARG A 63 -10.16 3.15 2.43
CA ARG A 63 -10.77 4.46 2.20
C ARG A 63 -9.72 5.51 1.88
N LEU A 64 -10.05 6.40 0.98
CA LEU A 64 -9.40 7.68 0.82
C LEU A 64 -9.99 8.64 1.86
N VAL A 65 -9.15 9.25 2.69
CA VAL A 65 -9.53 10.36 3.57
C VAL A 65 -8.92 11.62 2.98
N PHE A 66 -9.72 12.62 2.71
CA PHE A 66 -9.23 13.87 2.12
C PHE A 66 -9.70 15.09 2.93
N GLN A 67 -8.92 16.15 2.80
CA GLN A 67 -9.17 17.44 3.41
C GLN A 67 -9.03 18.51 2.35
N VAL A 68 -9.96 19.45 2.34
CA VAL A 68 -9.98 20.60 1.44
C VAL A 68 -9.96 21.88 2.24
N LEU A 69 -9.01 22.75 1.95
CA LEU A 69 -8.94 24.11 2.44
C LEU A 69 -9.51 25.04 1.37
N TYR A 70 -10.46 25.91 1.74
CA TYR A 70 -11.12 26.78 0.81
C TYR A 70 -11.38 28.18 1.40
N HIS A 71 -11.53 29.19 0.53
CA HIS A 71 -12.06 30.50 0.88
C HIS A 71 -13.57 30.44 0.95
N THR A 72 -14.11 31.11 1.97
CA THR A 72 -15.57 31.25 2.12
C THR A 72 -16.09 32.35 1.21
N ASP A 73 -17.39 32.29 0.84
CA ASP A 73 -18.08 33.32 0.04
C ASP A 73 -18.50 34.52 0.90
N GLU A 74 -17.97 34.65 2.10
CA GLU A 74 -18.22 35.81 2.98
C GLU A 74 -17.37 37.02 2.58
N GLU A 75 -17.83 38.24 2.93
CA GLU A 75 -17.15 39.52 2.57
C GLU A 75 -15.65 39.57 2.97
N ASN A 76 -15.29 38.93 4.07
CA ASN A 76 -13.90 38.87 4.60
C ASN A 76 -13.09 37.69 4.05
N LYS A 77 -13.65 36.85 3.14
CA LYS A 77 -12.98 35.70 2.52
C LYS A 77 -12.14 34.87 3.51
N SER A 78 -12.76 34.47 4.62
CA SER A 78 -12.10 33.66 5.63
C SER A 78 -11.76 32.27 5.09
N LEU A 79 -10.79 31.58 5.73
CA LEU A 79 -10.41 30.22 5.39
C LEU A 79 -11.24 29.22 6.20
N ALA A 80 -11.73 28.20 5.54
CA ALA A 80 -12.41 27.07 6.16
C ALA A 80 -11.89 25.74 5.60
N THR A 81 -12.13 24.66 6.34
CA THR A 81 -11.74 23.31 5.93
C THR A 81 -12.94 22.38 5.93
N VAL A 82 -12.93 21.43 5.02
CA VAL A 82 -13.85 20.30 5.02
C VAL A 82 -13.09 18.99 4.82
N GLU A 83 -13.57 17.94 5.46
CA GLU A 83 -13.01 16.59 5.35
C GLU A 83 -14.05 15.65 4.76
N GLY A 84 -13.59 14.69 3.97
CA GLY A 84 -14.42 13.66 3.40
C GLY A 84 -13.71 12.31 3.37
N LYS A 85 -14.52 11.27 3.09
CA LYS A 85 -14.03 9.89 3.01
C LYS A 85 -14.71 9.18 1.86
N LEU A 86 -13.92 8.55 0.97
CA LEU A 86 -14.40 7.69 -0.10
C LEU A 86 -13.92 6.26 0.17
N SER A 87 -14.86 5.34 0.34
CA SER A 87 -14.53 3.92 0.54
C SER A 87 -14.26 3.25 -0.80
N PHE A 88 -13.36 2.27 -0.81
CA PHE A 88 -13.07 1.46 -1.98
C PHE A 88 -12.93 -0.02 -1.62
N GLU A 89 -13.15 -0.85 -2.62
CA GLU A 89 -12.84 -2.27 -2.61
C GLU A 89 -12.14 -2.59 -3.93
N GLU A 90 -10.95 -3.21 -3.86
CA GLU A 90 -10.13 -3.52 -5.02
C GLU A 90 -9.69 -4.97 -4.99
N LYS A 91 -9.82 -5.67 -6.12
CA LYS A 91 -9.34 -7.03 -6.33
C LYS A 91 -8.02 -6.99 -7.07
N ILE A 92 -6.94 -7.30 -6.38
CA ILE A 92 -5.59 -7.30 -6.94
C ILE A 92 -5.21 -8.74 -7.33
N HIS A 93 -4.95 -8.97 -8.61
CA HIS A 93 -4.49 -10.26 -9.11
C HIS A 93 -3.02 -10.48 -8.74
N MET A 94 -2.75 -11.59 -8.03
CA MET A 94 -1.42 -11.97 -7.52
C MET A 94 -1.19 -13.47 -7.76
N PRO A 95 -0.69 -13.86 -8.94
CA PRO A 95 -0.46 -15.26 -9.27
C PRO A 95 0.44 -15.97 -8.26
N GLY A 96 0.04 -17.16 -7.81
CA GLY A 96 0.77 -17.94 -6.83
C GLY A 96 0.41 -17.65 -5.37
N LEU A 97 -0.46 -16.67 -5.11
CA LEU A 97 -1.00 -16.41 -3.78
C LEU A 97 -1.94 -17.55 -3.35
N VAL A 98 -1.91 -17.89 -2.06
CA VAL A 98 -2.86 -18.83 -1.44
C VAL A 98 -3.60 -18.14 -0.27
N ALA A 99 -4.73 -18.71 0.12
CA ALA A 99 -5.61 -18.10 1.14
C ALA A 99 -4.98 -17.95 2.52
N THR A 100 -3.90 -18.66 2.81
CA THR A 100 -3.15 -18.59 4.08
C THR A 100 -2.04 -17.56 4.07
N ASP A 101 -1.70 -16.99 2.92
CA ASP A 101 -0.64 -16.00 2.81
C ASP A 101 -1.08 -14.66 3.42
N VAL A 102 -0.13 -13.99 4.05
CA VAL A 102 -0.29 -12.64 4.56
C VAL A 102 0.20 -11.66 3.49
N VAL A 103 -0.68 -10.75 3.09
CA VAL A 103 -0.36 -9.73 2.09
C VAL A 103 -0.27 -8.37 2.78
N ALA A 104 0.88 -7.73 2.64
CA ALA A 104 1.07 -6.33 3.00
C ALA A 104 0.62 -5.45 1.83
N VAL A 105 -0.17 -4.43 2.12
CA VAL A 105 -0.66 -3.48 1.09
C VAL A 105 -0.33 -2.05 1.50
N GLU A 106 0.36 -1.34 0.63
CA GLU A 106 0.60 0.09 0.72
C GLU A 106 -0.30 0.82 -0.26
N GLY A 107 -1.00 1.85 0.21
CA GLY A 107 -1.85 2.72 -0.62
C GLY A 107 -1.27 4.12 -0.74
N ILE A 108 -1.18 4.62 -1.96
CA ILE A 108 -0.64 5.94 -2.29
C ILE A 108 -1.69 6.71 -3.10
N VAL A 109 -1.87 8.00 -2.79
CA VAL A 109 -2.63 8.93 -3.65
C VAL A 109 -1.69 9.40 -4.75
N GLU A 110 -1.94 9.01 -5.99
CA GLU A 110 -1.17 9.48 -7.14
C GLU A 110 -1.69 10.82 -7.65
N ASP A 111 -3.00 10.99 -7.63
CA ASP A 111 -3.67 12.24 -7.99
C ASP A 111 -4.92 12.45 -7.14
N LEU A 112 -5.16 13.69 -6.78
CA LEU A 112 -6.40 14.14 -6.13
C LEU A 112 -6.78 15.50 -6.70
N SER A 113 -7.94 15.57 -7.30
CA SER A 113 -8.53 16.79 -7.83
C SER A 113 -9.90 17.03 -7.22
N VAL A 114 -10.10 18.22 -6.69
CA VAL A 114 -11.38 18.64 -6.11
C VAL A 114 -11.91 19.85 -6.86
N GLY A 115 -13.09 19.72 -7.43
CA GLY A 115 -13.79 20.80 -8.14
C GLY A 115 -14.99 21.33 -7.36
N ILE A 116 -15.32 22.60 -7.58
CA ILE A 116 -16.55 23.21 -7.04
C ILE A 116 -17.66 23.06 -8.07
N ILE A 117 -18.74 22.34 -7.72
CA ILE A 117 -19.96 22.25 -8.54
C ILE A 117 -20.85 23.48 -8.26
N ASN A 118 -21.00 23.82 -6.98
CA ASN A 118 -21.65 25.05 -6.50
C ASN A 118 -21.11 25.37 -5.10
N SER A 119 -21.57 26.48 -4.48
CA SER A 119 -21.06 26.93 -3.17
C SER A 119 -21.19 25.90 -2.03
N ARG A 120 -21.99 24.84 -2.22
CA ARG A 120 -22.24 23.80 -1.22
C ARG A 120 -21.98 22.39 -1.70
N LYS A 121 -21.43 22.21 -2.92
CA LYS A 121 -21.20 20.89 -3.50
C LYS A 121 -19.85 20.81 -4.20
N LEU A 122 -19.08 19.77 -3.85
CA LEU A 122 -17.77 19.43 -4.43
C LEU A 122 -17.87 18.20 -5.32
N SER A 123 -17.06 18.15 -6.37
CA SER A 123 -16.70 16.90 -7.08
C SER A 123 -15.30 16.49 -6.66
N ILE A 124 -15.14 15.23 -6.34
CA ILE A 124 -13.86 14.65 -5.96
C ILE A 124 -13.48 13.61 -7.00
N GLN A 125 -12.27 13.72 -7.55
CA GLN A 125 -11.65 12.71 -8.42
C GLN A 125 -10.28 12.37 -7.85
N SER A 126 -9.98 11.09 -7.72
CA SER A 126 -8.69 10.64 -7.21
C SER A 126 -8.22 9.39 -7.93
N VAL A 127 -6.93 9.30 -8.18
CA VAL A 127 -6.24 8.11 -8.65
C VAL A 127 -5.40 7.57 -7.49
N LEU A 128 -5.71 6.35 -7.08
CA LEU A 128 -4.98 5.64 -6.04
C LEU A 128 -4.14 4.52 -6.64
N CYS A 129 -2.95 4.34 -6.10
CA CYS A 129 -2.08 3.20 -6.39
C CYS A 129 -1.99 2.31 -5.15
N LEU A 130 -2.31 1.03 -5.30
CA LEU A 130 -2.18 0.01 -4.27
C LEU A 130 -1.06 -0.95 -4.66
N LYS A 131 -0.03 -1.05 -3.81
CA LYS A 131 1.07 -2.00 -3.96
C LYS A 131 0.87 -3.12 -2.96
N ALA A 132 0.70 -4.34 -3.45
CA ALA A 132 0.51 -5.54 -2.65
C ALA A 132 1.75 -6.44 -2.74
N CYS A 133 2.21 -6.96 -1.61
CA CYS A 133 3.35 -7.85 -1.50
C CYS A 133 3.05 -8.99 -0.52
N ALA A 134 3.28 -10.21 -0.94
CA ALA A 134 3.27 -11.38 -0.08
C ALA A 134 4.70 -11.92 0.04
N GLU A 135 5.18 -12.04 1.27
CA GLU A 135 6.49 -12.58 1.61
C GLU A 135 6.32 -13.93 2.29
N ASP A 136 7.27 -14.82 2.08
CA ASP A 136 7.32 -16.13 2.73
C ASP A 136 8.72 -16.38 3.26
N LEU A 137 8.79 -17.17 4.33
CA LEU A 137 10.01 -17.58 4.98
C LEU A 137 10.34 -18.99 4.55
N TYR A 138 11.59 -19.24 4.17
CA TYR A 138 12.06 -20.60 4.00
C TYR A 138 13.40 -20.83 4.68
N ASP A 139 13.59 -22.05 5.15
CA ASP A 139 14.80 -22.48 5.83
C ASP A 139 15.63 -23.32 4.87
N GLU A 140 16.90 -22.99 4.74
CA GLU A 140 17.84 -23.77 3.95
C GLU A 140 19.06 -24.19 4.78
N GLU A 141 19.44 -25.46 4.68
CA GLU A 141 20.67 -25.97 5.27
C GLU A 141 21.86 -25.75 4.34
N VAL A 142 22.74 -24.84 4.73
CA VAL A 142 23.96 -24.55 3.97
C VAL A 142 25.16 -25.22 4.62
N PRO A 143 25.98 -26.00 3.88
CA PRO A 143 27.21 -26.56 4.39
C PRO A 143 28.22 -25.43 4.64
N ILE A 144 28.67 -25.30 5.89
CA ILE A 144 29.65 -24.29 6.30
C ILE A 144 31.05 -24.89 6.56
N GLY A 145 31.17 -26.21 6.61
CA GLY A 145 32.42 -26.88 6.86
C GLY A 145 32.32 -28.40 6.70
N MET A 146 33.44 -29.04 6.80
CA MET A 146 33.57 -30.51 6.78
C MET A 146 34.45 -30.97 7.92
N HIS A 147 34.06 -32.07 8.57
CA HIS A 147 34.88 -32.80 9.51
C HIS A 147 35.19 -34.17 8.93
N GLY A 148 36.46 -34.57 8.98
CA GLY A 148 36.94 -35.89 8.55
C GLY A 148 38.37 -36.13 8.97
N GLU A 149 38.76 -37.43 9.16
CA GLU A 149 40.12 -37.82 9.52
C GLU A 149 41.09 -37.80 8.34
N GLU A 150 40.57 -37.71 7.10
CA GLU A 150 41.37 -37.66 5.88
C GLU A 150 41.66 -36.21 5.46
N LYS A 151 42.89 -35.97 4.94
CA LYS A 151 43.25 -34.70 4.31
C LYS A 151 42.45 -34.53 3.03
N VAL A 152 41.47 -33.62 3.05
CA VAL A 152 40.67 -33.24 1.87
C VAL A 152 41.09 -31.86 1.40
N GLU A 153 41.43 -31.74 0.14
CA GLU A 153 41.62 -30.43 -0.50
C GLU A 153 40.27 -29.86 -0.87
N TYR A 154 39.94 -28.67 -0.34
CA TYR A 154 38.71 -27.97 -0.64
C TYR A 154 38.96 -26.52 -1.03
N ARG A 155 38.13 -26.02 -1.92
CA ARG A 155 38.09 -24.58 -2.29
C ARG A 155 36.93 -23.90 -1.62
N ARG A 156 37.19 -22.86 -0.83
CA ARG A 156 36.16 -22.01 -0.23
C ARG A 156 35.96 -20.76 -1.09
N ASN A 157 34.76 -20.56 -1.60
CA ASN A 157 34.36 -19.31 -2.24
C ASN A 157 33.46 -18.55 -1.24
N PRO A 158 33.95 -17.46 -0.61
CA PRO A 158 33.11 -16.65 0.25
C PRO A 158 32.05 -15.94 -0.60
N MET A 159 30.81 -15.98 -0.12
CA MET A 159 29.69 -15.26 -0.72
C MET A 159 29.14 -14.33 0.36
N GLU A 160 29.10 -13.04 0.05
CA GLU A 160 28.42 -12.06 0.90
C GLU A 160 26.95 -12.03 0.51
N ILE A 161 26.09 -12.31 1.48
CA ILE A 161 24.64 -12.13 1.34
C ILE A 161 24.29 -10.82 2.01
N ALA A 162 23.89 -9.82 1.22
CA ALA A 162 23.36 -8.58 1.76
C ALA A 162 21.95 -8.85 2.33
N GLN A 163 21.76 -8.57 3.61
CA GLN A 163 20.43 -8.42 4.18
C GLN A 163 19.89 -7.06 3.72
N ILE A 164 18.75 -7.10 3.06
CA ILE A 164 17.98 -5.90 2.69
C ILE A 164 17.04 -5.56 3.84
#